data_e67b985894f58f5093727cb45046b306
#
_entry.id   e67b985894f58f5093727cb45046b306
#
_cell.length_a   1.000
_cell.length_b   1.000
_cell.length_c   1.000
_cell.angle_alpha   90.00
_cell.angle_beta   90.00
_cell.angle_gamma   90.00
#
_symmetry.space_group_name_H-M   'P 1'
#
loop_
_entity.id
_entity.type
_entity.pdbx_description
1 polymer ?
#
loop_
_entity_poly.entity_id
_entity_poly.type
_entity_poly.pdbx_seq_one_letter_code
_entity_poly.pdbx_strand_id
1 'polypeptide(L)'
;RGAKMITQKIKPNVAIVTDVCHDTSTPMINKKTEGHTEIGKGPVISYAPAVQNNLRERIIETAEKNKIPFQRLASSRFTGTDTDAFAYSNGGVASALISLPLRYMHTTVEMVHRDDVENVIKLIYETVNSLKNNESFSYFDSWFNIARLIFLINPGPS
;
A
#
# COMPACT_ATOMS: atom_id res chain seq x y z
N ARG A 1 -13.15 -9.43 -7.84
CA ARG A 1 -12.96 -10.89 -8.02
C ARG A 1 -11.60 -11.25 -8.61
N GLY A 2 -11.10 -10.49 -9.61
CA GLY A 2 -9.85 -10.78 -10.32
C GLY A 2 -8.63 -10.81 -9.39
N ALA A 3 -8.46 -9.81 -8.53
CA ALA A 3 -7.36 -9.75 -7.59
C ALA A 3 -7.31 -10.98 -6.66
N LYS A 4 -8.46 -11.39 -6.10
CA LYS A 4 -8.54 -12.57 -5.25
C LYS A 4 -8.18 -13.87 -6.00
N MET A 5 -8.65 -14.02 -7.24
CA MET A 5 -8.35 -15.18 -8.07
C MET A 5 -6.87 -15.25 -8.43
N ILE A 6 -6.29 -14.12 -8.84
CA ILE A 6 -4.88 -14.05 -9.22
C ILE A 6 -3.97 -14.33 -8.03
N THR A 7 -4.30 -13.78 -6.85
CA THR A 7 -3.55 -14.00 -5.62
C THR A 7 -3.49 -15.47 -5.24
N GLN A 8 -4.63 -16.18 -5.36
CA GLN A 8 -4.68 -17.60 -5.08
C GLN A 8 -3.86 -18.43 -6.07
N LYS A 9 -3.81 -18.00 -7.33
CA LYS A 9 -3.08 -18.72 -8.39
C LYS A 9 -1.57 -18.47 -8.33
N ILE A 10 -1.16 -17.21 -8.19
CA ILE A 10 0.25 -16.80 -8.25
C ILE A 10 0.93 -16.92 -6.88
N LYS A 11 0.17 -16.73 -5.79
CA LYS A 11 0.66 -16.70 -4.39
C LYS A 11 1.86 -15.76 -4.23
N PRO A 12 1.70 -14.46 -4.54
CA PRO A 12 2.79 -13.50 -4.48
C PRO A 12 3.22 -13.26 -3.04
N ASN A 13 4.50 -12.97 -2.82
CA ASN A 13 5.04 -12.53 -1.52
C ASN A 13 4.74 -11.06 -1.25
N VAL A 14 4.68 -10.25 -2.30
CA VAL A 14 4.45 -8.80 -2.26
C VAL A 14 3.43 -8.41 -3.32
N ALA A 15 2.55 -7.47 -2.98
CA ALA A 15 1.61 -6.85 -3.91
C ALA A 15 1.68 -5.32 -3.77
N ILE A 16 2.04 -4.64 -4.83
CA ILE A 16 1.93 -3.18 -4.93
C ILE A 16 0.73 -2.89 -5.83
N VAL A 17 -0.31 -2.32 -5.23
CA VAL A 17 -1.57 -2.02 -5.91
C VAL A 17 -1.62 -0.54 -6.24
N THR A 18 -2.10 -0.22 -7.44
CA THR A 18 -2.42 1.16 -7.82
C THR A 18 -3.90 1.29 -8.02
N ASP A 19 -4.44 2.37 -7.51
CA ASP A 19 -5.85 2.72 -7.64
C ASP A 19 -5.98 4.26 -7.67
N VAL A 20 -7.18 4.76 -7.53
CA VAL A 20 -7.48 6.20 -7.49
C VAL A 20 -7.98 6.61 -6.11
N CYS A 21 -7.91 7.89 -5.79
CA CYS A 21 -8.52 8.48 -4.60
C CYS A 21 -9.04 9.88 -4.91
N HIS A 22 -9.87 10.42 -4.03
CA HIS A 22 -10.41 11.77 -4.22
C HIS A 22 -9.33 12.85 -4.08
N ASP A 23 -9.28 13.78 -5.03
CA ASP A 23 -8.79 15.12 -4.76
C ASP A 23 -9.81 15.83 -3.88
N THR A 24 -9.44 16.13 -2.65
CA THR A 24 -10.33 16.70 -1.65
C THR A 24 -10.58 18.21 -1.85
N SER A 25 -9.95 18.83 -2.84
CA SER A 25 -10.33 20.16 -3.32
C SER A 25 -11.55 20.13 -4.25
N THR A 26 -12.00 18.94 -4.68
CA THR A 26 -13.20 18.77 -5.48
C THR A 26 -14.43 19.23 -4.69
N PRO A 27 -15.34 20.00 -5.31
CA PRO A 27 -16.61 20.39 -4.68
C PRO A 27 -17.37 19.18 -4.11
N MET A 28 -18.01 19.36 -2.95
CA MET A 28 -18.78 18.34 -2.21
C MET A 28 -17.96 17.23 -1.54
N ILE A 29 -16.66 17.19 -1.66
CA ILE A 29 -15.82 16.27 -0.90
C ILE A 29 -15.54 16.86 0.49
N ASN A 30 -15.85 16.09 1.53
CA ASN A 30 -15.67 16.53 2.91
C ASN A 30 -14.26 16.18 3.41
N LYS A 31 -13.40 17.18 3.51
CA LYS A 31 -12.00 17.01 3.99
C LYS A 31 -11.87 16.40 5.40
N LYS A 32 -12.91 16.54 6.23
CA LYS A 32 -12.89 15.97 7.60
C LYS A 32 -13.03 14.46 7.60
N THR A 33 -13.70 13.90 6.58
CA THR A 33 -13.91 12.46 6.42
C THR A 33 -12.92 11.82 5.46
N GLU A 34 -12.58 12.52 4.38
CA GLU A 34 -11.75 11.99 3.29
C GLU A 34 -10.25 12.33 3.43
N GLY A 35 -9.88 13.16 4.41
CA GLY A 35 -8.50 13.61 4.58
C GLY A 35 -8.15 14.80 3.70
N HIS A 36 -6.85 14.98 3.42
CA HIS A 36 -6.36 16.08 2.60
C HIS A 36 -5.43 15.55 1.52
N THR A 37 -5.94 15.49 0.30
CA THR A 37 -5.20 15.07 -0.90
C THR A 37 -5.54 15.99 -2.06
N GLU A 38 -4.55 16.32 -2.88
CA GLU A 38 -4.70 17.24 -4.01
C GLU A 38 -3.96 16.73 -5.25
N ILE A 39 -4.53 16.95 -6.43
CA ILE A 39 -3.83 16.69 -7.70
C ILE A 39 -2.61 17.59 -7.82
N GLY A 40 -1.56 17.11 -8.50
CA GLY A 40 -0.31 17.85 -8.68
C GLY A 40 0.61 17.86 -7.45
N LYS A 41 0.25 17.14 -6.38
CA LYS A 41 1.07 17.01 -5.17
C LYS A 41 1.75 15.65 -5.03
N GLY A 42 1.68 14.83 -6.07
CA GLY A 42 2.25 13.50 -6.12
C GLY A 42 1.29 12.38 -5.70
N PRO A 43 1.68 11.13 -5.92
CA PRO A 43 0.93 9.95 -5.54
C PRO A 43 0.60 9.94 -4.05
N VAL A 44 -0.48 9.24 -3.71
CA VAL A 44 -0.97 9.09 -2.34
C VAL A 44 -0.60 7.71 -1.83
N ILE A 45 0.20 7.65 -0.77
CA ILE A 45 0.58 6.40 -0.08
C ILE A 45 -0.40 6.17 1.06
N SER A 46 -1.07 5.02 1.04
CA SER A 46 -2.15 4.71 1.98
C SER A 46 -1.67 4.09 3.28
N TYR A 47 -2.32 4.47 4.37
CA TYR A 47 -2.24 3.87 5.70
C TYR A 47 -3.58 3.21 5.98
N ALA A 48 -3.62 1.89 5.99
CA ALA A 48 -4.85 1.11 6.20
C ALA A 48 -4.52 -0.26 6.81
N PRO A 49 -5.49 -0.96 7.42
CA PRO A 49 -5.26 -2.30 7.95
C PRO A 49 -4.75 -3.31 6.91
N ALA A 50 -5.15 -3.16 5.64
CA ALA A 50 -4.70 -4.00 4.54
C ALA A 50 -3.29 -3.66 4.04
N VAL A 51 -2.70 -2.55 4.48
CA VAL A 51 -1.37 -2.10 4.05
C VAL A 51 -0.32 -2.59 5.03
N GLN A 52 0.65 -3.35 4.52
CA GLN A 52 1.76 -3.86 5.33
C GLN A 52 2.76 -2.73 5.64
N ASN A 53 3.02 -2.50 6.93
CA ASN A 53 3.77 -1.33 7.39
C ASN A 53 5.20 -1.27 6.85
N ASN A 54 5.94 -2.37 6.89
CA ASN A 54 7.34 -2.38 6.45
C ASN A 54 7.46 -2.14 4.94
N LEU A 55 6.52 -2.67 4.15
CA LEU A 55 6.46 -2.42 2.71
C LEU A 55 6.11 -0.95 2.43
N ARG A 56 5.15 -0.40 3.16
CA ARG A 56 4.80 1.03 3.06
C ARG A 56 5.99 1.94 3.38
N GLU A 57 6.70 1.67 4.49
CA GLU A 57 7.88 2.46 4.86
C GLU A 57 8.97 2.36 3.78
N ARG A 58 9.19 1.18 3.18
CA ARG A 58 10.09 1.01 2.05
C ARG A 58 9.70 1.90 0.86
N ILE A 59 8.40 2.01 0.55
CA ILE A 59 7.90 2.89 -0.52
C ILE A 59 8.17 4.36 -0.17
N ILE A 60 7.95 4.76 1.08
CA ILE A 60 8.20 6.12 1.56
C ILE A 60 9.70 6.46 1.48
N GLU A 61 10.57 5.60 2.01
CA GLU A 61 12.03 5.77 1.92
C GLU A 61 12.50 5.89 0.46
N THR A 62 11.90 5.09 -0.42
CA THR A 62 12.21 5.14 -1.85
C THR A 62 11.78 6.47 -2.47
N ALA A 63 10.59 6.98 -2.12
CA ALA A 63 10.11 8.28 -2.57
C ALA A 63 11.03 9.41 -2.10
N GLU A 64 11.40 9.42 -0.82
CA GLU A 64 12.27 10.44 -0.21
C GLU A 64 13.68 10.41 -0.84
N LYS A 65 14.28 9.23 -0.96
CA LYS A 65 15.60 9.05 -1.58
C LYS A 65 15.65 9.56 -3.02
N ASN A 66 14.59 9.32 -3.79
CA ASN A 66 14.51 9.72 -5.20
C ASN A 66 13.85 11.08 -5.41
N LYS A 67 13.54 11.81 -4.32
CA LYS A 67 12.91 13.14 -4.35
C LYS A 67 11.59 13.14 -5.12
N ILE A 68 10.82 12.06 -5.00
CA ILE A 68 9.49 11.94 -5.59
C ILE A 68 8.50 12.54 -4.59
N PRO A 69 7.72 13.57 -4.98
CA PRO A 69 6.69 14.12 -4.10
C PRO A 69 5.62 13.05 -3.84
N PHE A 70 5.08 13.02 -2.63
CA PHE A 70 4.00 12.11 -2.27
C PHE A 70 3.15 12.67 -1.15
N GLN A 71 1.95 12.14 -1.02
CA GLN A 71 0.98 12.48 0.01
C GLN A 71 0.65 11.23 0.84
N ARG A 72 0.07 11.43 2.02
CA ARG A 72 -0.34 10.35 2.92
C ARG A 72 -1.84 10.41 3.16
N LEU A 73 -2.50 9.25 3.13
CA LEU A 73 -3.93 9.13 3.40
C LEU A 73 -4.18 7.93 4.33
N ALA A 74 -4.97 8.14 5.37
CA ALA A 74 -5.33 7.10 6.31
C ALA A 74 -6.77 6.62 6.10
N SER A 75 -6.96 5.30 6.10
CA SER A 75 -8.27 4.65 6.05
C SER A 75 -8.43 3.75 7.28
N SER A 76 -9.55 3.86 7.98
CA SER A 76 -9.74 3.19 9.27
C SER A 76 -10.13 1.71 9.18
N ARG A 77 -10.69 1.28 8.04
CA ARG A 77 -11.19 -0.10 7.85
C ARG A 77 -10.69 -0.71 6.53
N PHE A 78 -11.39 -0.46 5.45
CA PHE A 78 -11.08 -0.98 4.12
C PHE A 78 -10.52 0.13 3.24
N THR A 79 -9.65 -0.25 2.31
CA THR A 79 -9.17 0.67 1.29
C THR A 79 -10.21 0.85 0.18
N GLY A 80 -11.13 -0.10 0.02
CA GLY A 80 -12.08 -0.15 -1.08
C GLY A 80 -11.43 -0.54 -2.41
N THR A 81 -10.20 -1.04 -2.38
CA THR A 81 -9.39 -1.38 -3.56
C THR A 81 -9.01 -2.85 -3.57
N ASP A 82 -8.33 -3.27 -4.63
CA ASP A 82 -7.80 -4.64 -4.74
C ASP A 82 -6.76 -4.97 -3.65
N THR A 83 -6.20 -3.96 -2.96
CA THR A 83 -5.29 -4.17 -1.83
C THR A 83 -5.91 -5.04 -0.74
N ASP A 84 -7.20 -4.83 -0.44
CA ASP A 84 -7.92 -5.64 0.56
C ASP A 84 -7.97 -7.13 0.15
N ALA A 85 -8.15 -7.39 -1.15
CA ALA A 85 -8.19 -8.76 -1.66
C ALA A 85 -6.83 -9.46 -1.57
N PHE A 86 -5.73 -8.75 -1.82
CA PHE A 86 -4.38 -9.29 -1.65
C PHE A 86 -4.04 -9.52 -0.18
N ALA A 87 -4.25 -8.52 0.67
CA ALA A 87 -3.89 -8.56 2.09
C ALA A 87 -4.54 -9.71 2.85
N TYR A 88 -5.80 -10.05 2.52
CA TYR A 88 -6.56 -11.10 3.21
C TYR A 88 -6.59 -12.44 2.47
N SER A 89 -5.67 -12.67 1.53
CA SER A 89 -5.55 -13.94 0.80
C SER A 89 -4.28 -14.70 1.20
N ASN A 90 -4.30 -16.03 1.06
CA ASN A 90 -3.12 -16.92 1.26
C ASN A 90 -2.40 -16.76 2.59
N GLY A 91 -3.12 -16.46 3.68
CA GLY A 91 -2.51 -16.24 4.99
C GLY A 91 -1.92 -14.83 5.19
N GLY A 92 -2.16 -13.93 4.26
CA GLY A 92 -1.70 -12.55 4.28
C GLY A 92 -0.57 -12.28 3.28
N VAL A 93 -0.87 -11.52 2.24
CA VAL A 93 0.14 -11.03 1.30
C VAL A 93 0.58 -9.64 1.73
N ALA A 94 1.87 -9.39 1.78
CA ALA A 94 2.40 -8.05 2.06
C ALA A 94 1.96 -7.09 0.96
N SER A 95 0.96 -6.27 1.25
CA SER A 95 0.31 -5.40 0.26
C SER A 95 0.53 -3.94 0.57
N ALA A 96 0.67 -3.12 -0.45
CA ALA A 96 0.72 -1.67 -0.36
C ALA A 96 -0.15 -1.03 -1.43
N LEU A 97 -0.66 0.17 -1.15
CA LEU A 97 -1.52 0.93 -2.04
C LEU A 97 -0.90 2.29 -2.33
N ILE A 98 -0.74 2.57 -3.61
CA ILE A 98 -0.31 3.85 -4.16
C ILE A 98 -1.44 4.37 -5.04
N SER A 99 -2.09 5.46 -4.64
CA SER A 99 -3.25 6.00 -5.36
C SER A 99 -2.92 7.26 -6.13
N LEU A 100 -3.63 7.45 -7.24
CA LEU A 100 -3.66 8.69 -8.01
C LEU A 100 -4.80 9.58 -7.51
N PRO A 101 -4.56 10.81 -7.07
CA PRO A 101 -5.63 11.72 -6.73
C PRO A 101 -6.33 12.19 -8.00
N LEU A 102 -7.66 12.07 -8.03
CA LEU A 102 -8.53 12.51 -9.14
C LEU A 102 -9.52 13.55 -8.68
N ARG A 103 -9.74 14.58 -9.50
CA ARG A 103 -10.92 15.42 -9.39
C ARG A 103 -12.09 14.72 -10.08
N TYR A 104 -13.27 14.90 -9.53
CA TYR A 104 -14.52 14.33 -10.04
C TYR A 104 -14.48 12.81 -10.23
N MET A 105 -13.77 12.12 -9.31
CA MET A 105 -13.62 10.66 -9.33
C MET A 105 -14.99 9.97 -9.44
N HIS A 106 -15.06 8.91 -10.25
CA HIS A 106 -16.26 8.15 -10.58
C HIS A 106 -17.34 8.95 -11.36
N THR A 107 -16.92 9.92 -12.14
CA THR A 107 -17.79 10.66 -13.07
C THR A 107 -17.28 10.57 -14.52
N THR A 108 -18.02 11.13 -15.45
CA THR A 108 -17.63 11.18 -16.88
C THR A 108 -16.59 12.26 -17.19
N VAL A 109 -16.19 13.05 -16.20
CA VAL A 109 -15.28 14.20 -16.37
C VAL A 109 -14.10 14.13 -15.40
N GLU A 110 -13.64 12.93 -15.09
CA GLU A 110 -12.48 12.73 -14.24
C GLU A 110 -11.26 13.47 -14.76
N MET A 111 -10.49 14.03 -13.83
CA MET A 111 -9.24 14.73 -14.15
C MET A 111 -8.10 14.19 -13.28
N VAL A 112 -6.95 13.98 -13.89
CA VAL A 112 -5.70 13.62 -13.25
C VAL A 112 -4.62 14.63 -13.61
N HIS A 113 -3.68 14.88 -12.72
CA HIS A 113 -2.49 15.66 -13.04
C HIS A 113 -1.43 14.74 -13.68
N ARG A 114 -0.88 15.17 -14.81
CA ARG A 114 0.11 14.37 -15.56
C ARG A 114 1.32 14.00 -14.69
N ASP A 115 1.83 14.96 -13.93
CA ASP A 115 3.02 14.72 -13.10
C ASP A 115 2.76 13.69 -11.99
N ASP A 116 1.52 13.57 -11.51
CA ASP A 116 1.16 12.52 -10.54
C ASP A 116 1.25 11.13 -11.18
N VAL A 117 0.85 10.98 -12.43
CA VAL A 117 0.99 9.72 -13.19
C VAL A 117 2.46 9.35 -13.36
N GLU A 118 3.29 10.31 -13.82
CA GLU A 118 4.74 10.11 -13.97
C GLU A 118 5.41 9.75 -12.64
N ASN A 119 5.00 10.41 -11.55
CA ASN A 119 5.52 10.13 -10.22
C ASN A 119 5.09 8.76 -9.69
N VAL A 120 3.87 8.28 -9.98
CA VAL A 120 3.43 6.91 -9.64
C VAL A 120 4.30 5.89 -10.38
N ILE A 121 4.48 6.06 -11.68
CA ILE A 121 5.31 5.16 -12.50
C ILE A 121 6.73 5.09 -11.94
N LYS A 122 7.33 6.25 -11.69
CA LYS A 122 8.69 6.36 -11.14
C LYS A 122 8.77 5.71 -9.75
N LEU A 123 7.81 5.96 -8.87
CA LEU A 123 7.79 5.42 -7.52
C LEU A 123 7.71 3.89 -7.53
N ILE A 124 6.83 3.32 -8.36
CA ILE A 124 6.71 1.86 -8.48
C ILE A 124 8.02 1.28 -9.02
N TYR A 125 8.56 1.85 -10.08
CA TYR A 125 9.81 1.40 -10.70
C TYR A 125 10.97 1.38 -9.69
N GLU A 126 11.20 2.49 -8.98
CA GLU A 126 12.26 2.61 -7.99
C GLU A 126 12.03 1.69 -6.78
N THR A 127 10.76 1.53 -6.37
CA THR A 127 10.42 0.61 -5.28
C THR A 127 10.74 -0.83 -5.67
N VAL A 128 10.27 -1.28 -6.84
CA VAL A 128 10.52 -2.66 -7.31
C VAL A 128 12.03 -2.92 -7.44
N ASN A 129 12.79 -1.98 -7.98
CA ASN A 129 14.25 -2.11 -8.08
C ASN A 129 14.97 -2.11 -6.72
N SER A 130 14.35 -1.56 -5.68
CA SER A 130 14.91 -1.55 -4.33
C SER A 130 14.69 -2.87 -3.57
N LEU A 131 13.74 -3.69 -4.02
CA LEU A 131 13.42 -4.98 -3.39
C LEU A 131 14.53 -6.00 -3.67
N LYS A 132 14.90 -6.75 -2.64
CA LYS A 132 15.93 -7.82 -2.78
C LYS A 132 15.23 -9.17 -2.97
N ASN A 133 15.89 -10.05 -3.74
CA ASN A 133 15.48 -11.44 -3.76
C ASN A 133 15.55 -12.01 -2.33
N ASN A 134 14.49 -12.67 -1.89
CA ASN A 134 14.32 -13.22 -0.54
C ASN A 134 14.05 -12.20 0.57
N GLU A 135 13.72 -10.96 0.26
CA GLU A 135 13.22 -10.00 1.24
C GLU A 135 11.80 -10.39 1.68
N SER A 136 11.61 -10.59 2.98
CA SER A 136 10.29 -10.89 3.55
C SER A 136 9.72 -9.66 4.25
N PHE A 137 8.47 -9.34 3.94
CA PHE A 137 7.66 -8.33 4.65
C PHE A 137 6.65 -8.98 5.60
N SER A 138 6.75 -10.30 5.84
CA SER A 138 5.87 -11.01 6.76
C SER A 138 6.07 -10.55 8.20
N TYR A 139 4.99 -10.28 8.90
CA TYR A 139 5.04 -10.02 10.34
C TYR A 139 5.38 -11.28 11.15
N PHE A 140 5.08 -12.45 10.61
CA PHE A 140 5.20 -13.72 11.35
C PHE A 140 6.61 -14.29 11.34
N ASP A 141 7.44 -13.96 10.35
CA ASP A 141 8.80 -14.51 10.26
C ASP A 141 9.68 -14.09 11.46
N SER A 142 9.53 -12.86 11.93
CA SER A 142 10.22 -12.37 13.13
C SER A 142 9.62 -12.93 14.44
N TRP A 143 8.29 -13.07 14.50
CA TRP A 143 7.60 -13.60 15.68
C TRP A 143 7.79 -15.10 15.87
N PHE A 144 7.81 -15.89 14.79
CA PHE A 144 8.08 -17.33 14.87
C PHE A 144 9.47 -17.63 15.42
N ASN A 145 10.47 -16.82 15.06
CA ASN A 145 11.81 -16.94 15.62
C ASN A 145 11.84 -16.56 17.10
N ILE A 146 11.11 -15.52 17.51
CA ILE A 146 11.02 -15.11 18.92
C ILE A 146 10.22 -16.15 19.74
N ALA A 147 9.08 -16.63 19.25
CA ALA A 147 8.29 -17.65 19.92
C ALA A 147 9.08 -18.96 20.06
N ARG A 148 9.83 -19.36 19.03
CA ARG A 148 10.70 -20.54 19.09
C ARG A 148 11.86 -20.36 20.10
N LEU A 149 12.39 -19.14 20.22
CA LEU A 149 13.39 -18.81 21.23
C LEU A 149 12.80 -18.88 22.65
N ILE A 150 11.59 -18.37 22.86
CA ILE A 150 10.88 -18.42 24.15
C ILE A 150 10.57 -19.87 24.54
N PHE A 151 10.13 -20.72 23.62
CA PHE A 151 9.90 -22.15 23.86
C PHE A 151 11.18 -22.93 24.13
N LEU A 152 12.32 -22.54 23.53
CA LEU A 152 13.61 -23.16 23.76
C LEU A 152 14.26 -22.72 25.10
N ILE A 153 13.91 -21.53 25.60
CA ILE A 153 14.43 -21.01 26.88
C ILE A 153 13.58 -21.51 28.07
N ASN A 154 12.34 -21.92 27.84
CA ASN A 154 11.45 -22.41 28.90
C ASN A 154 10.81 -23.75 28.48
N PRO A 155 11.59 -24.86 28.45
CA PRO A 155 11.01 -26.18 28.30
C PRO A 155 10.15 -26.43 29.56
N GLY A 156 8.81 -26.51 29.33
CA GLY A 156 7.88 -26.83 30.40
C GLY A 156 8.28 -28.05 31.20
N PRO A 157 7.78 -28.23 32.42
CA PRO A 157 8.14 -29.35 33.28
C PRO A 157 7.86 -30.67 32.58
N SER A 158 8.87 -31.53 32.58
CA SER A 158 8.86 -32.92 32.14
C SER A 158 7.88 -33.75 32.94
#